data_d0897694a18f3a8c63ff8d2511aa7634
#
_entry.id   d0897694a18f3a8c63ff8d2511aa7634
#
_cell.length_a   1.000
_cell.length_b   1.000
_cell.length_c   1.000
_cell.angle_alpha   90.00
_cell.angle_beta   90.00
_cell.angle_gamma   90.00
#
_symmetry.space_group_name_H-M   'P 1'
#
loop_
_entity.id
_entity.type
_entity.pdbx_description
1 polymer ?
#
loop_
_entity_poly.entity_id
_entity_poly.type
_entity_poly.pdbx_seq_one_letter_code
_entity_poly.pdbx_strand_id
1 'polypeptide(L)'
;MPTPQVVDPAVSRAKFDREIAAYRKMEAAYRRRGWLLLDAAFPEVCISFGIPKLRPFPIVAAVVIDFSDYDLRPLSVRFVDPFTREPLIARNLHFTMWRRQSMPDETFAAMLQQGTVPVANIVQFNGPDDYPFICLPGVREYHDNPAHTGDSWLLHRASGEGSLAFILDKIWIYGVEPLSTFQIQVQATTLALGANPQAFRE
;
A
#
# COMPACT_ATOMS: atom_id res chain seq x y z
N MET A 1 -0.05 -21.03 10.02
CA MET A 1 -1.10 -21.84 9.37
C MET A 1 -2.09 -20.85 8.75
N PRO A 2 -2.60 -21.08 7.51
CA PRO A 2 -3.66 -20.23 6.96
C PRO A 2 -4.88 -20.31 7.85
N THR A 3 -5.50 -19.16 8.14
CA THR A 3 -6.75 -19.09 8.89
C THR A 3 -7.83 -19.83 8.09
N PRO A 4 -8.64 -20.71 8.70
CA PRO A 4 -9.69 -21.40 7.98
C PRO A 4 -10.66 -20.39 7.36
N GLN A 5 -10.95 -20.57 6.07
CA GLN A 5 -11.89 -19.73 5.34
C GLN A 5 -13.31 -20.01 5.83
N VAL A 6 -14.06 -18.96 6.18
CA VAL A 6 -15.40 -19.04 6.76
C VAL A 6 -16.47 -18.85 5.68
N VAL A 7 -16.19 -18.06 4.65
CA VAL A 7 -17.09 -17.79 3.52
C VAL A 7 -16.86 -18.83 2.43
N ASP A 8 -17.93 -19.25 1.75
CA ASP A 8 -17.79 -20.05 0.52
C ASP A 8 -16.82 -19.38 -0.45
N PRO A 9 -15.72 -20.06 -0.86
CA PRO A 9 -14.75 -19.52 -1.78
C PRO A 9 -15.34 -18.99 -3.09
N ALA A 10 -16.46 -19.57 -3.56
CA ALA A 10 -17.14 -19.12 -4.78
C ALA A 10 -17.71 -17.70 -4.63
N VAL A 11 -18.19 -17.34 -3.42
CA VAL A 11 -18.71 -15.99 -3.14
C VAL A 11 -17.57 -14.96 -3.13
N SER A 12 -16.47 -15.26 -2.43
CA SER A 12 -15.29 -14.38 -2.43
C SER A 12 -14.69 -14.25 -3.81
N ARG A 13 -14.65 -15.34 -4.59
CA ARG A 13 -14.19 -15.33 -5.99
C ARG A 13 -15.06 -14.43 -6.87
N ALA A 14 -16.38 -14.53 -6.78
CA ALA A 14 -17.28 -13.68 -7.57
C ALA A 14 -17.05 -12.18 -7.28
N LYS A 15 -16.77 -11.83 -6.04
CA LYS A 15 -16.42 -10.45 -5.64
C LYS A 15 -15.03 -10.04 -6.15
N PHE A 16 -14.04 -10.91 -6.04
CA PHE A 16 -12.73 -10.73 -6.63
C PHE A 16 -12.83 -10.44 -8.13
N ASP A 17 -13.53 -11.29 -8.89
CA ASP A 17 -13.67 -11.16 -10.34
C ASP A 17 -14.33 -9.83 -10.72
N ARG A 18 -15.34 -9.39 -9.95
CA ARG A 18 -15.97 -8.08 -10.12
C ARG A 18 -15.00 -6.91 -9.90
N GLU A 19 -14.23 -6.94 -8.81
CA GLU A 19 -13.27 -5.89 -8.49
C GLU A 19 -12.13 -5.83 -9.53
N ILE A 20 -11.65 -6.99 -9.98
CA ILE A 20 -10.62 -7.07 -11.04
C ILE A 20 -11.18 -6.57 -12.38
N ALA A 21 -12.41 -6.94 -12.73
CA ALA A 21 -13.04 -6.43 -13.95
C ALA A 21 -13.20 -4.90 -13.92
N ALA A 22 -13.55 -4.33 -12.75
CA ALA A 22 -13.63 -2.88 -12.56
C ALA A 22 -12.24 -2.23 -12.69
N TYR A 23 -11.20 -2.81 -12.07
CA TYR A 23 -9.82 -2.35 -12.22
C TYR A 23 -9.37 -2.34 -13.69
N ARG A 24 -9.61 -3.43 -14.42
CA ARG A 24 -9.21 -3.57 -15.82
C ARG A 24 -9.84 -2.51 -16.73
N LYS A 25 -11.07 -2.10 -16.46
CA LYS A 25 -11.73 -0.99 -17.21
C LYS A 25 -11.00 0.34 -17.03
N MET A 26 -10.34 0.54 -15.88
CA MET A 26 -9.64 1.77 -15.53
C MET A 26 -8.11 1.65 -15.67
N GLU A 27 -7.60 0.50 -16.08
CA GLU A 27 -6.16 0.18 -16.03
C GLU A 27 -5.28 1.23 -16.72
N ALA A 28 -5.69 1.75 -17.86
CA ALA A 28 -4.93 2.78 -18.57
C ALA A 28 -4.80 4.08 -17.75
N ALA A 29 -5.85 4.44 -17.00
CA ALA A 29 -5.82 5.60 -16.10
C ALA A 29 -4.95 5.32 -14.87
N TYR A 30 -5.03 4.11 -14.30
CA TYR A 30 -4.24 3.70 -13.16
C TYR A 30 -2.74 3.62 -13.49
N ARG A 31 -2.37 3.10 -14.65
CA ARG A 31 -0.98 3.11 -15.14
C ARG A 31 -0.41 4.52 -15.25
N ARG A 32 -1.20 5.51 -15.67
CA ARG A 32 -0.76 6.91 -15.68
C ARG A 32 -0.50 7.47 -14.28
N ARG A 33 -1.17 6.93 -13.25
CA ARG A 33 -0.92 7.24 -11.84
C ARG A 33 0.25 6.45 -11.24
N GLY A 34 0.79 5.48 -11.98
CA GLY A 34 1.88 4.62 -11.52
C GLY A 34 1.42 3.34 -10.82
N TRP A 35 0.13 2.95 -10.96
CA TRP A 35 -0.33 1.67 -10.47
C TRP A 35 -0.11 0.60 -11.53
N LEU A 36 0.60 -0.44 -11.18
CA LEU A 36 0.95 -1.53 -12.10
C LEU A 36 0.43 -2.84 -11.52
N LEU A 37 -0.58 -3.41 -12.16
CA LEU A 37 -1.05 -4.74 -11.83
C LEU A 37 -0.01 -5.76 -12.27
N LEU A 38 0.64 -6.40 -11.30
CA LEU A 38 1.66 -7.42 -11.54
C LEU A 38 1.03 -8.79 -11.72
N ASP A 39 -0.01 -9.10 -10.92
CA ASP A 39 -0.72 -10.37 -10.98
C ASP A 39 -2.12 -10.24 -10.38
N ALA A 40 -3.03 -11.11 -10.85
CA ALA A 40 -4.38 -11.24 -10.32
C ALA A 40 -4.85 -12.69 -10.47
N ALA A 41 -4.62 -13.48 -9.44
CA ALA A 41 -5.05 -14.88 -9.34
C ALA A 41 -5.73 -15.09 -7.99
N PHE A 42 -7.04 -15.41 -8.00
CA PHE A 42 -7.79 -15.62 -6.76
C PHE A 42 -7.05 -16.56 -5.79
N PRO A 43 -6.92 -16.21 -4.52
CA PRO A 43 -7.56 -15.07 -3.84
C PRO A 43 -6.76 -13.77 -3.86
N GLU A 44 -5.62 -13.68 -4.52
CA GLU A 44 -4.66 -12.59 -4.36
C GLU A 44 -4.55 -11.69 -5.59
N VAL A 45 -4.32 -10.42 -5.34
CA VAL A 45 -3.94 -9.40 -6.33
C VAL A 45 -2.61 -8.79 -5.91
N CYS A 46 -1.65 -8.73 -6.82
CA CYS A 46 -0.36 -8.06 -6.61
C CYS A 46 -0.29 -6.78 -7.44
N ILE A 47 -0.08 -5.65 -6.77
CA ILE A 47 0.01 -4.32 -7.40
C ILE A 47 1.24 -3.61 -6.89
N SER A 48 2.03 -3.03 -7.81
CA SER A 48 3.11 -2.11 -7.46
C SER A 48 2.75 -0.66 -7.77
N PHE A 49 3.38 0.24 -7.02
CA PHE A 49 3.21 1.67 -7.12
C PHE A 49 4.54 2.33 -7.50
N GLY A 50 4.50 3.16 -8.51
CA GLY A 50 5.65 3.93 -8.93
C GLY A 50 5.33 5.42 -9.04
N ILE A 51 6.36 6.23 -9.25
CA ILE A 51 6.26 7.68 -9.34
C ILE A 51 6.43 8.11 -10.80
N PRO A 52 5.32 8.36 -11.56
CA PRO A 52 5.39 8.63 -12.99
C PRO A 52 6.13 9.92 -13.35
N LYS A 53 6.22 10.86 -12.42
CA LYS A 53 6.88 12.16 -12.62
C LYS A 53 8.41 12.08 -12.62
N LEU A 54 8.97 10.98 -12.10
CA LEU A 54 10.41 10.78 -12.06
C LEU A 54 10.91 9.97 -13.26
N ARG A 55 12.20 10.17 -13.62
CA ARG A 55 12.89 9.38 -14.63
C ARG A 55 14.30 9.01 -14.13
N PRO A 56 14.70 7.74 -14.09
CA PRO A 56 13.87 6.55 -14.41
C PRO A 56 12.66 6.43 -13.47
N PHE A 57 11.62 5.71 -13.89
CA PHE A 57 10.38 5.49 -13.15
C PHE A 57 10.61 4.54 -11.97
N PRO A 58 10.71 5.03 -10.71
CA PRO A 58 10.97 4.16 -9.59
C PRO A 58 9.68 3.48 -9.10
N ILE A 59 9.77 2.20 -8.75
CA ILE A 59 8.76 1.51 -7.94
C ILE A 59 9.09 1.80 -6.48
N VAL A 60 8.12 2.28 -5.71
CA VAL A 60 8.33 2.70 -4.31
C VAL A 60 7.63 1.79 -3.31
N ALA A 61 6.62 1.04 -3.74
CA ALA A 61 5.93 0.04 -2.93
C ALA A 61 5.30 -1.02 -3.81
N ALA A 62 5.08 -2.20 -3.25
CA ALA A 62 4.19 -3.20 -3.79
C ALA A 62 3.37 -3.83 -2.66
N VAL A 63 2.14 -4.22 -2.98
CA VAL A 63 1.23 -4.88 -2.04
C VAL A 63 0.63 -6.12 -2.67
N VAL A 64 0.41 -7.13 -1.83
CA VAL A 64 -0.51 -8.24 -2.11
C VAL A 64 -1.79 -8.01 -1.32
N ILE A 65 -2.92 -8.07 -2.00
CA ILE A 65 -4.25 -7.89 -1.43
C ILE A 65 -4.99 -9.22 -1.53
N ASP A 66 -5.38 -9.77 -0.38
CA ASP A 66 -6.04 -11.07 -0.25
C ASP A 66 -7.55 -10.90 -0.03
N PHE A 67 -8.33 -11.58 -0.88
CA PHE A 67 -9.79 -11.58 -0.92
C PHE A 67 -10.41 -12.77 -0.16
N SER A 68 -9.63 -13.57 0.56
CA SER A 68 -10.19 -14.64 1.39
C SER A 68 -11.22 -14.08 2.37
N ASP A 69 -12.41 -14.68 2.43
CA ASP A 69 -13.53 -14.24 3.25
C ASP A 69 -14.10 -12.83 2.95
N TYR A 70 -13.70 -12.23 1.82
CA TYR A 70 -14.24 -10.93 1.43
C TYR A 70 -15.72 -11.09 0.95
N ASP A 71 -16.67 -10.30 1.45
CA ASP A 71 -16.61 -9.13 2.28
C ASP A 71 -17.20 -9.37 3.69
N LEU A 72 -17.22 -10.62 4.18
CA LEU A 72 -17.51 -10.89 5.59
C LEU A 72 -16.38 -10.30 6.47
N ARG A 73 -15.15 -10.47 6.03
CA ARG A 73 -13.96 -9.78 6.54
C ARG A 73 -13.48 -8.77 5.49
N PRO A 74 -12.83 -7.67 5.90
CA PRO A 74 -12.21 -6.74 4.95
C PRO A 74 -11.05 -7.41 4.20
N LEU A 75 -10.56 -6.76 3.16
CA LEU A 75 -9.38 -7.20 2.44
C LEU A 75 -8.15 -7.17 3.35
N SER A 76 -7.30 -8.20 3.24
CA SER A 76 -5.98 -8.18 3.88
C SER A 76 -4.98 -7.52 2.95
N VAL A 77 -4.11 -6.65 3.48
CA VAL A 77 -3.12 -5.91 2.69
C VAL A 77 -1.73 -6.12 3.27
N ARG A 78 -0.84 -6.71 2.49
CA ARG A 78 0.55 -6.96 2.89
C ARG A 78 1.51 -6.23 1.96
N PHE A 79 2.49 -5.52 2.53
CA PHE A 79 3.60 -4.99 1.76
C PHE A 79 4.56 -6.12 1.37
N VAL A 80 4.98 -6.11 0.12
CA VAL A 80 5.85 -7.17 -0.43
C VAL A 80 6.97 -6.57 -1.26
N ASP A 81 8.03 -7.33 -1.44
CA ASP A 81 9.03 -7.03 -2.48
C ASP A 81 8.37 -7.15 -3.87
N PRO A 82 8.53 -6.16 -4.76
CA PRO A 82 7.87 -6.16 -6.06
C PRO A 82 8.35 -7.25 -7.02
N PHE A 83 9.52 -7.84 -6.78
CA PHE A 83 10.13 -8.84 -7.65
C PHE A 83 9.95 -10.27 -7.14
N THR A 84 10.16 -10.48 -5.83
CA THR A 84 10.07 -11.80 -5.21
C THR A 84 8.70 -12.11 -4.62
N ARG A 85 7.90 -11.07 -4.32
CA ARG A 85 6.62 -11.11 -3.58
C ARG A 85 6.76 -11.58 -2.13
N GLU A 86 7.98 -11.60 -1.60
CA GLU A 86 8.19 -11.91 -0.19
C GLU A 86 7.64 -10.77 0.67
N PRO A 87 6.91 -11.10 1.76
CA PRO A 87 6.39 -10.10 2.69
C PRO A 87 7.52 -9.30 3.33
N LEU A 88 7.34 -7.98 3.41
CA LEU A 88 8.30 -7.07 4.02
C LEU A 88 7.98 -6.87 5.50
N ILE A 89 8.97 -7.08 6.37
CA ILE A 89 8.91 -6.67 7.77
C ILE A 89 9.19 -5.16 7.90
N ALA A 90 8.81 -4.56 9.02
CA ALA A 90 8.85 -3.11 9.21
C ALA A 90 10.23 -2.50 8.98
N ARG A 91 11.32 -3.15 9.43
CA ARG A 91 12.70 -2.66 9.22
C ARG A 91 13.12 -2.61 7.76
N ASN A 92 12.49 -3.41 6.88
CA ASN A 92 12.81 -3.50 5.47
C ASN A 92 11.84 -2.68 4.60
N LEU A 93 10.78 -2.12 5.19
CA LEU A 93 9.83 -1.29 4.48
C LEU A 93 10.27 0.17 4.52
N HIS A 94 10.75 0.68 3.39
CA HIS A 94 11.12 2.08 3.21
C HIS A 94 9.99 2.91 2.60
N PHE A 95 8.77 2.65 3.04
CA PHE A 95 7.56 3.30 2.53
C PHE A 95 6.69 3.76 3.70
N THR A 96 6.18 4.97 3.61
CA THR A 96 5.32 5.59 4.62
C THR A 96 4.08 6.17 3.95
N MET A 97 2.99 6.27 4.69
CA MET A 97 1.74 6.85 4.21
C MET A 97 1.31 7.96 5.17
N TRP A 98 1.40 9.20 4.72
CA TRP A 98 1.15 10.37 5.54
C TRP A 98 -0.28 10.90 5.33
N ARG A 99 -1.08 10.90 6.39
CA ARG A 99 -2.41 11.49 6.41
C ARG A 99 -2.42 12.73 7.29
N ARG A 100 -3.00 13.81 6.77
CA ARG A 100 -3.26 15.02 7.57
C ARG A 100 -4.08 14.63 8.81
N GLN A 101 -3.67 15.12 9.98
CA GLN A 101 -4.45 14.97 11.20
C GLN A 101 -5.74 15.79 11.10
N SER A 102 -6.84 15.23 11.63
CA SER A 102 -8.13 15.91 11.67
C SER A 102 -8.07 17.06 12.68
N MET A 103 -8.13 18.28 12.17
CA MET A 103 -8.15 19.49 12.96
C MET A 103 -8.75 20.64 12.14
N PRO A 104 -9.21 21.74 12.78
CA PRO A 104 -9.66 22.93 12.06
C PRO A 104 -8.58 23.48 11.12
N ASP A 105 -8.99 24.01 9.97
CA ASP A 105 -8.06 24.54 8.96
C ASP A 105 -7.17 25.67 9.49
N GLU A 106 -7.72 26.52 10.36
CA GLU A 106 -6.96 27.60 11.01
C GLU A 106 -5.83 27.06 11.88
N THR A 107 -6.10 26.00 12.67
CA THR A 107 -5.08 25.33 13.50
C THR A 107 -4.00 24.71 12.62
N PHE A 108 -4.39 24.04 11.53
CA PHE A 108 -3.47 23.46 10.58
C PHE A 108 -2.56 24.52 9.95
N ALA A 109 -3.14 25.65 9.50
CA ALA A 109 -2.38 26.75 8.91
C ALA A 109 -1.39 27.37 9.91
N ALA A 110 -1.82 27.56 11.19
CA ALA A 110 -0.95 28.08 12.24
C ALA A 110 0.24 27.15 12.51
N MET A 111 0.04 25.83 12.53
CA MET A 111 1.12 24.85 12.71
C MET A 111 2.09 24.85 11.54
N LEU A 112 1.58 24.99 10.30
CA LEU A 112 2.45 25.13 9.11
C LEU A 112 3.32 26.38 9.18
N GLN A 113 2.78 27.51 9.63
CA GLN A 113 3.54 28.75 9.82
C GLN A 113 4.65 28.59 10.87
N GLN A 114 4.44 27.71 11.86
CA GLN A 114 5.46 27.35 12.87
C GLN A 114 6.45 26.28 12.38
N GLY A 115 6.38 25.88 11.11
CA GLY A 115 7.25 24.84 10.53
C GLY A 115 6.87 23.41 10.90
N THR A 116 5.69 23.20 11.50
CA THR A 116 5.19 21.88 11.87
C THR A 116 4.15 21.40 10.86
N VAL A 117 4.35 20.21 10.30
CA VAL A 117 3.37 19.58 9.41
C VAL A 117 2.59 18.53 10.21
N PRO A 118 1.35 18.80 10.62
CA PRO A 118 0.57 17.89 11.46
C PRO A 118 0.00 16.72 10.63
N VAL A 119 0.84 15.71 10.41
CA VAL A 119 0.51 14.48 9.69
C VAL A 119 0.75 13.27 10.60
N ALA A 120 0.01 12.20 10.35
CA ALA A 120 0.21 10.91 10.99
C ALA A 120 0.58 9.87 9.95
N ASN A 121 1.56 9.02 10.24
CA ASN A 121 1.84 7.85 9.43
C ASN A 121 0.77 6.79 9.71
N ILE A 122 0.05 6.36 8.67
CA ILE A 122 -0.97 5.32 8.79
C ILE A 122 -0.44 3.91 8.47
N VAL A 123 0.85 3.78 8.13
CA VAL A 123 1.53 2.48 8.17
C VAL A 123 2.02 2.25 9.59
N GLN A 124 1.48 1.24 10.26
CA GLN A 124 1.74 0.92 11.65
C GLN A 124 2.38 -0.46 11.80
N PHE A 125 3.12 -0.65 12.88
CA PHE A 125 3.75 -1.91 13.28
C PHE A 125 4.06 -1.87 14.78
N ASN A 126 4.13 -3.03 15.44
CA ASN A 126 4.43 -3.11 16.87
C ASN A 126 5.93 -3.20 17.14
N GLY A 127 6.69 -3.77 16.20
CA GLY A 127 8.15 -3.91 16.31
C GLY A 127 8.84 -3.97 14.95
N PRO A 128 10.16 -3.83 14.89
CA PRO A 128 10.90 -3.78 13.63
C PRO A 128 10.84 -5.10 12.82
N ASP A 129 10.57 -6.21 13.49
CA ASP A 129 10.47 -7.54 12.89
C ASP A 129 9.04 -7.94 12.56
N ASP A 130 8.05 -7.12 12.92
CA ASP A 130 6.65 -7.37 12.62
C ASP A 130 6.30 -6.95 11.20
N TYR A 131 5.23 -7.54 10.68
CA TYR A 131 4.66 -7.10 9.40
C TYR A 131 3.91 -5.79 9.60
N PRO A 132 4.23 -4.75 8.82
CA PRO A 132 3.49 -3.49 8.87
C PRO A 132 2.10 -3.64 8.27
N PHE A 133 1.15 -2.89 8.81
CA PHE A 133 -0.22 -2.84 8.31
C PHE A 133 -0.68 -1.40 8.07
N ILE A 134 -1.73 -1.26 7.26
CA ILE A 134 -2.34 0.04 6.96
C ILE A 134 -3.49 0.28 7.94
N CYS A 135 -3.38 1.34 8.74
CA CYS A 135 -4.40 1.75 9.72
C CYS A 135 -5.58 2.43 9.01
N LEU A 136 -6.40 1.62 8.34
CA LEU A 136 -7.62 2.02 7.64
C LEU A 136 -8.76 1.02 7.91
N PRO A 137 -9.99 1.47 8.15
CA PRO A 137 -11.14 0.58 8.43
C PRO A 137 -11.46 -0.43 7.33
N GLY A 138 -11.04 -0.18 6.08
CA GLY A 138 -11.19 -1.11 4.97
C GLY A 138 -10.17 -2.24 4.93
N VAL A 139 -9.24 -2.31 5.88
CA VAL A 139 -8.13 -3.27 5.92
C VAL A 139 -8.28 -4.22 7.09
N ARG A 140 -8.09 -5.53 6.83
CA ARG A 140 -8.29 -6.60 7.83
C ARG A 140 -7.41 -6.43 9.06
N GLU A 141 -6.14 -6.12 8.86
CA GLU A 141 -5.14 -5.98 9.91
C GLU A 141 -5.45 -4.81 10.86
N TYR A 142 -6.17 -3.79 10.41
CA TYR A 142 -6.71 -2.74 11.26
C TYR A 142 -7.70 -3.30 12.29
N HIS A 143 -8.65 -4.15 11.86
CA HIS A 143 -9.65 -4.73 12.74
C HIS A 143 -9.10 -5.86 13.62
N ASP A 144 -8.05 -6.54 13.16
CA ASP A 144 -7.37 -7.57 13.94
C ASP A 144 -6.43 -6.95 15.01
N ASN A 145 -6.14 -5.64 14.95
CA ASN A 145 -5.28 -4.97 15.92
C ASN A 145 -6.07 -4.61 17.19
N PRO A 146 -5.59 -5.02 18.41
CA PRO A 146 -6.26 -4.75 19.67
C PRO A 146 -6.51 -3.28 19.98
N ALA A 147 -5.72 -2.36 19.42
CA ALA A 147 -5.91 -0.92 19.60
C ALA A 147 -7.17 -0.37 18.93
N HIS A 148 -7.78 -1.13 18.01
CA HIS A 148 -8.97 -0.77 17.25
C HIS A 148 -10.21 -1.57 17.66
N THR A 149 -10.20 -2.18 18.85
CA THR A 149 -11.36 -2.88 19.42
C THR A 149 -12.54 -1.93 19.56
N GLY A 150 -13.70 -2.34 19.03
CA GLY A 150 -14.94 -1.53 19.06
C GLY A 150 -15.27 -0.86 17.73
N ASP A 151 -14.34 -0.76 16.79
CA ASP A 151 -14.62 -0.33 15.42
C ASP A 151 -14.90 -1.56 14.54
N SER A 152 -16.17 -1.93 14.40
CA SER A 152 -16.57 -3.12 13.67
C SER A 152 -16.51 -2.91 12.15
N TRP A 153 -15.93 -3.87 11.42
CA TRP A 153 -16.00 -3.89 9.95
C TRP A 153 -17.41 -3.75 9.39
N LEU A 154 -18.43 -4.25 10.09
CA LEU A 154 -19.81 -4.16 9.65
C LEU A 154 -20.31 -2.73 9.50
N LEU A 155 -19.72 -1.76 10.21
CA LEU A 155 -20.03 -0.34 10.08
C LEU A 155 -19.47 0.27 8.77
N HIS A 156 -18.39 -0.30 8.24
CA HIS A 156 -17.66 0.18 7.06
C HIS A 156 -17.97 -0.60 5.79
N ARG A 157 -18.45 -1.82 5.92
CA ARG A 157 -18.69 -2.76 4.82
C ARG A 157 -19.52 -2.18 3.67
N ALA A 158 -20.54 -1.40 3.98
CA ALA A 158 -21.44 -0.84 2.98
C ALA A 158 -20.98 0.53 2.42
N SER A 159 -19.95 1.15 3.01
CA SER A 159 -19.47 2.49 2.61
C SER A 159 -18.56 2.47 1.38
N GLY A 160 -18.08 1.29 0.95
CA GLY A 160 -17.09 1.14 -0.12
C GLY A 160 -15.63 1.24 0.34
N GLU A 161 -15.39 1.48 1.63
CA GLU A 161 -14.03 1.61 2.21
C GLU A 161 -13.17 0.36 2.08
N GLY A 162 -13.79 -0.82 1.92
CA GLY A 162 -13.09 -2.08 1.70
C GLY A 162 -12.98 -2.51 0.24
N SER A 163 -13.29 -1.65 -0.73
CA SER A 163 -13.10 -2.01 -2.14
C SER A 163 -11.63 -1.94 -2.56
N LEU A 164 -11.24 -2.75 -3.54
CA LEU A 164 -9.89 -2.73 -4.10
C LEU A 164 -9.49 -1.31 -4.53
N ALA A 165 -10.36 -0.64 -5.28
CA ALA A 165 -10.10 0.70 -5.80
C ALA A 165 -9.89 1.72 -4.68
N PHE A 166 -10.66 1.65 -3.59
CA PHE A 166 -10.51 2.55 -2.43
C PHE A 166 -9.16 2.35 -1.74
N ILE A 167 -8.78 1.10 -1.46
CA ILE A 167 -7.51 0.80 -0.80
C ILE A 167 -6.33 1.30 -1.64
N LEU A 168 -6.33 1.01 -2.95
CA LEU A 168 -5.27 1.45 -3.86
C LEU A 168 -5.19 2.98 -3.96
N ASP A 169 -6.34 3.66 -3.98
CA ASP A 169 -6.40 5.12 -3.98
C ASP A 169 -5.81 5.71 -2.69
N LYS A 170 -6.08 5.11 -1.52
CA LYS A 170 -5.49 5.55 -0.25
C LYS A 170 -3.97 5.32 -0.18
N ILE A 171 -3.48 4.19 -0.69
CA ILE A 171 -2.04 3.95 -0.79
C ILE A 171 -1.40 5.02 -1.68
N TRP A 172 -2.03 5.35 -2.80
CA TRP A 172 -1.52 6.36 -3.73
C TRP A 172 -1.56 7.77 -3.12
N ILE A 173 -2.71 8.23 -2.60
CA ILE A 173 -2.88 9.58 -2.06
C ILE A 173 -1.94 9.85 -0.88
N TYR A 174 -1.80 8.87 0.03
CA TYR A 174 -1.05 9.09 1.27
C TYR A 174 0.42 8.69 1.17
N GLY A 175 0.78 7.80 0.23
CA GLY A 175 2.12 7.24 0.16
C GLY A 175 2.90 7.59 -1.11
N VAL A 176 2.23 7.71 -2.26
CA VAL A 176 2.90 7.88 -3.56
C VAL A 176 2.84 9.32 -4.07
N GLU A 177 1.66 9.92 -4.04
CA GLU A 177 1.45 11.29 -4.53
C GLU A 177 2.32 12.33 -3.81
N PRO A 178 2.49 12.28 -2.47
CA PRO A 178 3.38 13.18 -1.77
C PRO A 178 4.84 13.05 -2.21
N LEU A 179 5.31 11.84 -2.55
CA LEU A 179 6.70 11.59 -2.96
C LEU A 179 7.04 12.27 -4.29
N SER A 180 6.07 12.55 -5.15
CA SER A 180 6.28 13.21 -6.44
C SER A 180 6.75 14.67 -6.30
N THR A 181 6.68 15.23 -5.10
CA THR A 181 7.11 16.62 -4.79
C THR A 181 8.48 16.68 -4.12
N PHE A 182 9.09 15.55 -3.76
CA PHE A 182 10.41 15.50 -3.13
C PHE A 182 11.54 15.56 -4.17
N GLN A 183 12.59 16.31 -3.86
CA GLN A 183 13.87 16.21 -4.54
C GLN A 183 14.59 14.96 -4.01
N ILE A 184 14.84 13.98 -4.90
CA ILE A 184 15.74 12.87 -4.57
C ILE A 184 17.16 13.39 -4.80
N GLN A 185 17.88 13.73 -3.74
CA GLN A 185 19.32 13.91 -3.80
C GLN A 185 19.98 12.53 -3.86
N VAL A 186 20.38 12.12 -5.06
CA VAL A 186 21.30 11.00 -5.21
C VAL A 186 22.68 11.55 -4.88
N GLN A 187 23.11 11.43 -3.62
CA GLN A 187 24.54 11.55 -3.32
C GLN A 187 25.20 10.31 -3.91
N ALA A 188 25.83 10.48 -5.07
CA ALA A 188 26.85 9.55 -5.53
C ALA A 188 28.04 9.69 -4.58
N THR A 189 27.98 9.05 -3.42
CA THR A 189 29.22 8.60 -2.78
C THR A 189 29.88 7.76 -3.86
N THR A 190 31.06 8.16 -4.28
CA THR A 190 31.89 7.55 -5.30
C THR A 190 31.59 6.06 -5.34
N LEU A 191 30.81 5.62 -6.33
CA LEU A 191 30.83 4.23 -6.75
C LEU A 191 32.25 4.03 -7.23
N ALA A 192 33.16 3.65 -6.33
CA ALA A 192 34.33 2.93 -6.72
C ALA A 192 33.79 1.62 -7.30
N LEU A 193 33.41 1.67 -8.56
CA LEU A 193 33.24 0.49 -9.36
C LEU A 193 34.65 -0.13 -9.41
N GLY A 194 34.93 -0.98 -8.42
CA GLY A 194 35.98 -1.95 -8.55
C GLY A 194 35.53 -2.84 -9.70
N ALA A 195 35.81 -2.41 -10.93
CA ALA A 195 35.61 -3.23 -12.08
C ALA A 195 36.49 -4.46 -11.88
N ASN A 196 35.85 -5.62 -11.66
CA ASN A 196 36.55 -6.87 -11.75
C ASN A 196 36.97 -7.03 -13.23
N PRO A 197 38.27 -6.89 -13.57
CA PRO A 197 38.71 -6.94 -14.98
C PRO A 197 38.34 -8.25 -15.67
N GLN A 198 38.10 -9.32 -14.89
CA GLN A 198 37.70 -10.63 -15.40
C GLN A 198 36.19 -10.69 -15.77
N ALA A 199 35.39 -9.68 -15.45
CA ALA A 199 33.99 -9.61 -15.84
C ALA A 199 33.77 -9.07 -17.26
N PHE A 200 34.80 -8.49 -17.87
CA PHE A 200 34.75 -8.05 -19.28
C PHE A 200 35.08 -9.26 -20.17
N ARG A 201 34.06 -9.79 -20.83
CA ARG A 201 34.23 -10.82 -21.86
C ARG A 201 34.51 -10.14 -23.19
N GLU A 202 35.43 -10.74 -23.99
CA GLU A 202 35.69 -10.39 -25.38
C GLU A 202 34.45 -10.60 -26.25
#